data_d7b5348c519b31cdcef3f0cfaabfc0fb
#
_entry.id   d7b5348c519b31cdcef3f0cfaabfc0fb
#
_cell.length_a   1.000
_cell.length_b   1.000
_cell.length_c   1.000
_cell.angle_alpha   90.00
_cell.angle_beta   90.00
_cell.angle_gamma   90.00
#
_symmetry.space_group_name_H-M   'P 1'
#
loop_
_entity.id
_entity.type
_entity.pdbx_description
1 polymer ?
#
loop_
_entity_poly.entity_id
_entity_poly.type
_entity_poly.pdbx_seq_one_letter_code
_entity_poly.pdbx_strand_id
1 'polypeptide(L)'
;MTHDAVRLDSVTRTYGPVTALDEVSLAFPAGTFTAVMGPSGSGKSTLLQCAAGLDRPTSGSVSLAGTELAGLSERRLTLLRRERVGFVFQAFNLLPSLTAEQNVALPLRLAGRRVAKARVRQALQQVGLAERARHRPSRLSGGQQQRVALARALITRPDVLFADEPTGALDTGTGREVLGLLRGMVDREGQTVVMVTHDPVAAAYADRVVFLVDGRVHGELTGPSADTVAARMTRLEAVPC
;
A
#
# COMPACT_ATOMS: atom_id res chain seq x y z
N MET A 1 0.31 -23.90 5.40
CA MET A 1 -0.74 -23.27 4.58
C MET A 1 -0.53 -21.78 4.65
N THR A 2 -0.16 -21.14 3.55
CA THR A 2 -0.02 -19.68 3.47
C THR A 2 -1.41 -19.07 3.59
N HIS A 3 -1.59 -18.23 4.58
CA HIS A 3 -2.83 -17.49 4.81
C HIS A 3 -2.79 -16.23 3.93
N ASP A 4 -3.90 -15.92 3.24
CA ASP A 4 -4.01 -14.67 2.49
C ASP A 4 -4.26 -13.49 3.46
N ALA A 5 -3.46 -12.45 3.34
CA ALA A 5 -3.69 -11.20 4.07
C ALA A 5 -4.89 -10.45 3.49
N VAL A 6 -5.05 -10.52 2.15
CA VAL A 6 -6.21 -9.96 1.45
C VAL A 6 -6.60 -10.90 0.31
N ARG A 7 -7.90 -11.09 0.11
CA ARG A 7 -8.44 -11.87 -0.99
C ARG A 7 -9.64 -11.15 -1.60
N LEU A 8 -9.65 -11.07 -2.90
CA LEU A 8 -10.76 -10.60 -3.73
C LEU A 8 -11.31 -11.80 -4.49
N ASP A 9 -12.63 -11.99 -4.49
CA ASP A 9 -13.31 -13.05 -5.22
C ASP A 9 -14.36 -12.42 -6.14
N SER A 10 -14.10 -12.48 -7.46
CA SER A 10 -14.94 -11.95 -8.56
C SER A 10 -15.43 -10.52 -8.33
N VAL A 11 -14.49 -9.66 -7.86
CA VAL A 11 -14.80 -8.28 -7.51
C VAL A 11 -15.04 -7.44 -8.75
N THR A 12 -16.23 -6.84 -8.84
CA THR A 12 -16.59 -5.83 -9.84
C THR A 12 -16.84 -4.50 -9.16
N ARG A 13 -16.32 -3.40 -9.73
CA ARG A 13 -16.61 -2.04 -9.27
C ARG A 13 -16.95 -1.13 -10.43
N THR A 14 -18.15 -0.55 -10.40
CA THR A 14 -18.63 0.39 -11.41
C THR A 14 -18.88 1.78 -10.81
N TYR A 15 -18.62 2.82 -11.58
CA TYR A 15 -18.94 4.21 -11.28
C TYR A 15 -19.79 4.78 -12.42
N GLY A 16 -21.11 4.75 -12.26
CA GLY A 16 -22.00 5.06 -13.37
C GLY A 16 -21.77 4.10 -14.55
N PRO A 17 -21.43 4.62 -15.74
CA PRO A 17 -21.19 3.79 -16.93
C PRO A 17 -19.80 3.16 -16.99
N VAL A 18 -18.88 3.55 -16.10
CA VAL A 18 -17.49 3.09 -16.13
C VAL A 18 -17.29 1.89 -15.20
N THR A 19 -16.85 0.77 -15.77
CA THR A 19 -16.42 -0.41 -15.00
C THR A 19 -14.94 -0.29 -14.71
N ALA A 20 -14.60 0.01 -13.46
CA ALA A 20 -13.20 0.18 -13.02
C ALA A 20 -12.52 -1.13 -12.63
N LEU A 21 -13.30 -2.11 -12.14
CA LEU A 21 -12.88 -3.49 -11.91
C LEU A 21 -13.95 -4.43 -12.49
N ASP A 22 -13.52 -5.48 -13.15
CA ASP A 22 -14.38 -6.43 -13.82
C ASP A 22 -14.00 -7.87 -13.45
N GLU A 23 -14.78 -8.49 -12.56
CA GLU A 23 -14.65 -9.85 -12.06
C GLU A 23 -13.23 -10.21 -11.56
N VAL A 24 -12.56 -9.26 -10.88
CA VAL A 24 -11.20 -9.46 -10.38
C VAL A 24 -11.19 -10.48 -9.24
N SER A 25 -10.49 -11.60 -9.45
CA SER A 25 -10.15 -12.57 -8.42
C SER A 25 -8.63 -12.55 -8.19
N LEU A 26 -8.20 -12.17 -6.98
CA LEU A 26 -6.79 -11.97 -6.65
C LEU A 26 -6.56 -12.18 -5.16
N ALA A 27 -5.50 -12.91 -4.81
CA ALA A 27 -5.05 -13.09 -3.44
C ALA A 27 -3.70 -12.42 -3.21
N PHE A 28 -3.52 -11.83 -2.02
CA PHE A 28 -2.27 -11.27 -1.54
C PHE A 28 -1.81 -12.10 -0.33
N PRO A 29 -0.84 -13.02 -0.53
CA PRO A 29 -0.36 -13.89 0.54
C PRO A 29 0.27 -13.09 1.68
N ALA A 30 0.04 -13.53 2.92
CA ALA A 30 0.66 -12.90 4.10
C ALA A 30 2.19 -13.02 4.06
N GLY A 31 2.86 -11.97 4.52
CA GLY A 31 4.32 -11.89 4.58
C GLY A 31 5.01 -11.74 3.21
N THR A 32 4.27 -11.38 2.16
CA THR A 32 4.84 -11.16 0.82
C THR A 32 4.74 -9.71 0.38
N PHE A 33 5.57 -9.35 -0.60
CA PHE A 33 5.51 -8.08 -1.31
C PHE A 33 4.92 -8.29 -2.70
N THR A 34 3.72 -7.78 -2.95
CA THR A 34 3.09 -7.80 -4.28
C THR A 34 3.03 -6.39 -4.85
N ALA A 35 3.51 -6.21 -6.08
CA ALA A 35 3.28 -4.99 -6.86
C ALA A 35 2.10 -5.19 -7.81
N VAL A 36 1.28 -4.15 -7.99
CA VAL A 36 0.20 -4.09 -8.99
C VAL A 36 0.57 -3.02 -10.00
N MET A 37 0.65 -3.41 -11.25
CA MET A 37 1.02 -2.54 -12.38
C MET A 37 -0.04 -2.56 -13.48
N GLY A 38 0.02 -1.60 -14.38
CA GLY A 38 -0.85 -1.49 -15.55
C GLY A 38 -0.94 -0.07 -16.06
N PRO A 39 -1.50 0.16 -17.24
CA PRO A 39 -1.69 1.49 -17.82
C PRO A 39 -2.47 2.45 -16.93
N SER A 40 -2.41 3.73 -17.23
CA SER A 40 -3.26 4.72 -16.54
C SER A 40 -4.74 4.39 -16.80
N GLY A 41 -5.56 4.49 -15.77
CA GLY A 41 -6.99 4.15 -15.88
C GLY A 41 -7.33 2.66 -15.76
N SER A 42 -6.37 1.75 -15.64
CA SER A 42 -6.62 0.30 -15.59
C SER A 42 -7.32 -0.21 -14.32
N GLY A 43 -7.64 0.67 -13.35
CA GLY A 43 -8.35 0.28 -12.12
C GLY A 43 -7.46 0.01 -10.90
N LYS A 44 -6.14 0.24 -10.94
CA LYS A 44 -5.19 -0.06 -9.84
C LYS A 44 -5.56 0.59 -8.50
N SER A 45 -5.84 1.89 -8.51
CA SER A 45 -6.23 2.61 -7.29
C SER A 45 -7.59 2.13 -6.76
N THR A 46 -8.52 1.78 -7.66
CA THR A 46 -9.81 1.18 -7.29
C THR A 46 -9.62 -0.20 -6.67
N LEU A 47 -8.73 -1.03 -7.24
CA LEU A 47 -8.37 -2.34 -6.67
C LEU A 47 -7.84 -2.17 -5.24
N LEU A 48 -6.89 -1.25 -5.05
CA LEU A 48 -6.30 -0.98 -3.74
C LEU A 48 -7.35 -0.46 -2.74
N GLN A 49 -8.26 0.41 -3.17
CA GLN A 49 -9.33 0.94 -2.34
C GLN A 49 -10.34 -0.14 -1.93
N CYS A 50 -10.74 -1.02 -2.85
CA CYS A 50 -11.60 -2.16 -2.54
C CYS A 50 -10.91 -3.16 -1.61
N ALA A 51 -9.64 -3.52 -1.90
CA ALA A 51 -8.83 -4.42 -1.09
C ALA A 51 -8.65 -3.94 0.35
N ALA A 52 -8.57 -2.63 0.54
CA ALA A 52 -8.43 -1.99 1.84
C ALA A 52 -9.76 -1.70 2.55
N GLY A 53 -10.90 -1.99 1.91
CA GLY A 53 -12.23 -1.66 2.41
C GLY A 53 -12.49 -0.15 2.51
N LEU A 54 -11.80 0.67 1.71
CA LEU A 54 -12.06 2.10 1.55
C LEU A 54 -13.21 2.36 0.60
N ASP A 55 -13.39 1.48 -0.39
CA ASP A 55 -14.52 1.49 -1.30
C ASP A 55 -15.18 0.13 -1.31
N ARG A 56 -16.48 0.09 -1.60
CA ARG A 56 -17.25 -1.15 -1.63
C ARG A 56 -17.36 -1.66 -3.07
N PRO A 57 -17.09 -2.94 -3.33
CA PRO A 57 -17.36 -3.49 -4.64
C PRO A 57 -18.86 -3.40 -4.96
N THR A 58 -19.19 -3.33 -6.26
CA THR A 58 -20.55 -3.42 -6.77
C THR A 58 -21.06 -4.85 -6.66
N SER A 59 -20.17 -5.84 -6.92
CA SER A 59 -20.42 -7.27 -6.75
C SER A 59 -19.12 -8.00 -6.41
N GLY A 60 -19.22 -9.26 -6.02
CA GLY A 60 -18.11 -10.05 -5.50
C GLY A 60 -17.85 -9.79 -4.02
N SER A 61 -16.77 -10.36 -3.49
CA SER A 61 -16.44 -10.23 -2.08
C SER A 61 -14.95 -9.92 -1.87
N VAL A 62 -14.66 -9.26 -0.74
CA VAL A 62 -13.29 -8.96 -0.29
C VAL A 62 -13.15 -9.44 1.14
N SER A 63 -12.09 -10.19 1.43
CA SER A 63 -11.69 -10.53 2.79
C SER A 63 -10.34 -9.92 3.12
N LEU A 64 -10.19 -9.41 4.34
CA LEU A 64 -8.97 -8.83 4.88
C LEU A 64 -8.64 -9.49 6.22
N ALA A 65 -7.45 -10.08 6.33
CA ALA A 65 -6.99 -10.82 7.51
C ALA A 65 -8.04 -11.83 8.00
N GLY A 66 -8.66 -12.58 7.07
CA GLY A 66 -9.70 -13.58 7.35
C GLY A 66 -11.07 -13.01 7.68
N THR A 67 -11.26 -11.70 7.64
CA THR A 67 -12.56 -11.05 7.88
C THR A 67 -13.18 -10.61 6.56
N GLU A 68 -14.37 -11.12 6.24
CA GLU A 68 -15.13 -10.65 5.08
C GLU A 68 -15.65 -9.23 5.31
N LEU A 69 -15.45 -8.36 4.31
CA LEU A 69 -15.83 -6.95 4.40
C LEU A 69 -17.28 -6.70 4.03
N ALA A 70 -17.89 -7.60 3.22
CA ALA A 70 -19.29 -7.50 2.85
C ALA A 70 -20.19 -7.58 4.11
N GLY A 71 -21.19 -6.72 4.16
CA GLY A 71 -22.12 -6.70 5.30
C GLY A 71 -21.60 -6.00 6.56
N LEU A 72 -20.32 -5.60 6.61
CA LEU A 72 -19.84 -4.80 7.73
C LEU A 72 -20.39 -3.36 7.66
N SER A 73 -20.83 -2.84 8.82
CA SER A 73 -21.19 -1.43 8.93
C SER A 73 -19.94 -0.53 8.78
N GLU A 74 -20.12 0.72 8.36
CA GLU A 74 -19.02 1.70 8.23
C GLU A 74 -18.22 1.87 9.52
N ARG A 75 -18.86 1.77 10.67
CA ARG A 75 -18.19 1.79 11.97
C ARG A 75 -17.24 0.61 12.13
N ARG A 76 -17.68 -0.62 11.76
CA ARG A 76 -16.86 -1.84 11.84
C ARG A 76 -15.71 -1.79 10.82
N LEU A 77 -15.97 -1.34 9.58
CA LEU A 77 -14.93 -1.15 8.57
C LEU A 77 -13.88 -0.13 9.03
N THR A 78 -14.30 0.98 9.64
CA THR A 78 -13.38 1.98 10.19
C THR A 78 -12.50 1.41 11.30
N LEU A 79 -13.06 0.60 12.21
CA LEU A 79 -12.28 -0.06 13.25
C LEU A 79 -11.30 -1.09 12.67
N LEU A 80 -11.73 -1.90 11.70
CA LEU A 80 -10.90 -2.88 11.03
C LEU A 80 -9.74 -2.21 10.31
N ARG A 81 -10.00 -1.16 9.48
CA ARG A 81 -8.94 -0.40 8.80
C ARG A 81 -7.93 0.18 9.77
N ARG A 82 -8.39 0.77 10.88
CA ARG A 82 -7.53 1.35 11.91
C ARG A 82 -6.57 0.35 12.55
N GLU A 83 -6.99 -0.91 12.66
CA GLU A 83 -6.23 -1.96 13.35
C GLU A 83 -5.40 -2.81 12.39
N ARG A 84 -5.92 -3.08 11.19
CA ARG A 84 -5.39 -4.09 10.28
C ARG A 84 -4.71 -3.54 9.04
N VAL A 85 -4.93 -2.25 8.72
CA VAL A 85 -4.47 -1.63 7.48
C VAL A 85 -3.53 -0.47 7.75
N GLY A 86 -2.39 -0.46 7.07
CA GLY A 86 -1.52 0.71 6.93
C GLY A 86 -1.63 1.29 5.53
N PHE A 87 -1.50 2.62 5.41
CA PHE A 87 -1.48 3.30 4.12
C PHE A 87 -0.28 4.22 3.98
N VAL A 88 0.36 4.15 2.81
CA VAL A 88 1.38 5.09 2.33
C VAL A 88 0.94 5.60 0.98
N PHE A 89 0.93 6.92 0.79
CA PHE A 89 0.50 7.60 -0.44
C PHE A 89 1.66 8.35 -1.08
N GLN A 90 1.55 8.65 -2.36
CA GLN A 90 2.49 9.48 -3.10
C GLN A 90 2.64 10.88 -2.47
N ALA A 91 1.57 11.49 -2.02
CA ALA A 91 1.54 12.85 -1.46
C ALA A 91 1.86 12.91 0.04
N PHE A 92 2.51 11.89 0.63
CA PHE A 92 2.90 11.76 2.05
C PHE A 92 1.75 11.93 3.06
N ASN A 93 0.81 12.83 2.85
CA ASN A 93 -0.37 13.13 3.68
C ASN A 93 -0.04 13.35 5.17
N LEU A 94 1.07 14.07 5.43
CA LEU A 94 1.43 14.48 6.78
C LEU A 94 0.68 15.75 7.17
N LEU A 95 0.29 15.83 8.44
CA LEU A 95 -0.29 17.06 8.98
C LEU A 95 0.83 18.09 9.22
N PRO A 96 0.83 19.24 8.51
CA PRO A 96 1.95 20.19 8.53
C PRO A 96 2.13 20.89 9.89
N SER A 97 1.07 20.96 10.68
CA SER A 97 1.10 21.52 12.04
C SER A 97 1.75 20.61 13.08
N LEU A 98 1.87 19.32 12.79
CA LEU A 98 2.41 18.32 13.70
C LEU A 98 3.89 18.01 13.40
N THR A 99 4.66 17.66 14.45
CA THR A 99 6.01 17.12 14.29
C THR A 99 5.98 15.71 13.71
N ALA A 100 7.14 15.17 13.31
CA ALA A 100 7.26 13.79 12.83
C ALA A 100 6.74 12.78 13.88
N GLU A 101 7.17 12.91 15.14
CA GLU A 101 6.68 12.04 16.22
C GLU A 101 5.17 12.15 16.46
N GLN A 102 4.60 13.35 16.30
CA GLN A 102 3.16 13.57 16.45
C GLN A 102 2.38 12.97 15.28
N ASN A 103 2.88 13.09 14.04
CA ASN A 103 2.30 12.44 12.86
C ASN A 103 2.32 10.91 13.01
N VAL A 104 3.45 10.34 13.44
CA VAL A 104 3.56 8.89 13.68
C VAL A 104 2.61 8.42 14.79
N ALA A 105 2.46 9.19 15.87
CA ALA A 105 1.56 8.84 16.99
C ALA A 105 0.07 8.97 16.65
N LEU A 106 -0.28 9.70 15.57
CA LEU A 106 -1.64 10.12 15.27
C LEU A 106 -2.64 8.94 15.16
N PRO A 107 -2.37 7.84 14.42
CA PRO A 107 -3.32 6.74 14.32
C PRO A 107 -3.71 6.14 15.68
N LEU A 108 -2.74 5.97 16.58
CA LEU A 108 -2.99 5.44 17.91
C LEU A 108 -3.77 6.43 18.80
N ARG A 109 -3.50 7.73 18.66
CA ARG A 109 -4.25 8.78 19.37
C ARG A 109 -5.72 8.83 18.93
N LEU A 110 -5.97 8.77 17.62
CA LEU A 110 -7.32 8.70 17.06
C LEU A 110 -8.06 7.42 17.47
N ALA A 111 -7.31 6.35 17.80
CA ALA A 111 -7.86 5.13 18.36
C ALA A 111 -8.14 5.21 19.87
N GLY A 112 -7.93 6.37 20.51
CA GLY A 112 -8.07 6.53 21.95
C GLY A 112 -7.01 5.77 22.79
N ARG A 113 -5.94 5.27 22.13
CA ARG A 113 -4.89 4.50 22.80
C ARG A 113 -3.82 5.41 23.40
N ARG A 114 -3.34 5.08 24.60
CA ARG A 114 -2.15 5.71 25.16
C ARG A 114 -0.92 5.36 24.30
N VAL A 115 -0.19 6.37 23.87
CA VAL A 115 0.99 6.18 23.01
C VAL A 115 2.24 6.36 23.86
N ALA A 116 2.97 5.26 24.07
CA ALA A 116 4.27 5.30 24.73
C ALA A 116 5.30 6.01 23.81
N LYS A 117 6.03 6.99 24.35
CA LYS A 117 7.07 7.73 23.60
C LYS A 117 8.12 6.77 23.01
N ALA A 118 8.47 5.71 23.75
CA ALA A 118 9.41 4.68 23.30
C ALA A 118 8.95 4.01 22.00
N ARG A 119 7.65 3.68 21.86
CA ARG A 119 7.07 3.08 20.65
C ARG A 119 7.19 4.00 19.41
N VAL A 120 6.90 5.29 19.60
CA VAL A 120 7.04 6.28 18.53
C VAL A 120 8.51 6.44 18.12
N ARG A 121 9.41 6.51 19.11
CA ARG A 121 10.85 6.60 18.86
C ARG A 121 11.37 5.38 18.11
N GLN A 122 10.95 4.19 18.49
CA GLN A 122 11.29 2.94 17.80
C GLN A 122 10.81 2.96 16.34
N ALA A 123 9.57 3.37 16.08
CA ALA A 123 9.04 3.47 14.71
C ALA A 123 9.84 4.47 13.86
N LEU A 124 10.21 5.61 14.41
CA LEU A 124 11.08 6.57 13.73
C LEU A 124 12.51 6.03 13.53
N GLN A 125 13.02 5.25 14.46
CA GLN A 125 14.34 4.63 14.34
C GLN A 125 14.37 3.57 13.22
N GLN A 126 13.32 2.78 13.06
CA GLN A 126 13.20 1.80 11.98
C GLN A 126 13.31 2.43 10.58
N VAL A 127 12.89 3.68 10.43
CA VAL A 127 13.00 4.45 9.18
C VAL A 127 14.18 5.45 9.16
N GLY A 128 15.09 5.38 10.15
CA GLY A 128 16.28 6.23 10.21
C GLY A 128 16.03 7.70 10.57
N LEU A 129 14.93 8.01 11.29
CA LEU A 129 14.52 9.39 11.60
C LEU A 129 14.40 9.70 13.09
N ALA A 130 15.06 8.93 13.98
CA ALA A 130 15.00 9.16 15.42
C ALA A 130 15.40 10.60 15.81
N GLU A 131 16.47 11.14 15.20
CA GLU A 131 16.98 12.49 15.46
C GLU A 131 16.12 13.61 14.84
N ARG A 132 15.18 13.26 13.97
CA ARG A 132 14.25 14.19 13.32
C ARG A 132 12.85 14.20 13.95
N ALA A 133 12.66 13.49 15.07
CA ALA A 133 11.36 13.33 15.74
C ALA A 133 10.60 14.64 15.98
N ARG A 134 11.29 15.70 16.34
CA ARG A 134 10.73 17.03 16.63
C ARG A 134 10.58 17.96 15.42
N HIS A 135 11.04 17.54 14.23
CA HIS A 135 10.91 18.36 13.02
C HIS A 135 9.48 18.31 12.50
N ARG A 136 9.00 19.45 11.97
CA ARG A 136 7.75 19.53 11.22
C ARG A 136 7.99 19.14 9.75
N PRO A 137 6.97 18.74 8.99
CA PRO A 137 7.11 18.36 7.57
C PRO A 137 7.86 19.41 6.74
N SER A 138 7.63 20.70 6.98
CA SER A 138 8.33 21.80 6.28
C SER A 138 9.85 21.85 6.48
N ARG A 139 10.38 21.10 7.45
CA ARG A 139 11.83 20.99 7.72
C ARG A 139 12.40 19.62 7.35
N LEU A 140 11.65 18.82 6.61
CA LEU A 140 12.01 17.47 6.18
C LEU A 140 12.06 17.45 4.65
N SER A 141 13.05 16.73 4.08
CA SER A 141 13.06 16.44 2.65
C SER A 141 11.87 15.54 2.27
N GLY A 142 11.53 15.46 0.98
CA GLY A 142 10.46 14.59 0.49
C GLY A 142 10.62 13.14 0.95
N GLY A 143 11.83 12.58 0.83
CA GLY A 143 12.10 11.23 1.29
C GLY A 143 12.02 11.07 2.82
N GLN A 144 12.39 12.09 3.59
CA GLN A 144 12.19 12.08 5.04
C GLN A 144 10.72 12.13 5.38
N GLN A 145 9.91 12.92 4.66
CA GLN A 145 8.47 12.97 4.83
C GLN A 145 7.82 11.61 4.50
N GLN A 146 8.25 10.96 3.42
CA GLN A 146 7.76 9.63 3.06
C GLN A 146 8.12 8.58 4.11
N ARG A 147 9.33 8.63 4.66
CA ARG A 147 9.74 7.75 5.77
C ARG A 147 8.94 8.01 7.05
N VAL A 148 8.53 9.26 7.34
CA VAL A 148 7.59 9.55 8.43
C VAL A 148 6.20 8.96 8.14
N ALA A 149 5.70 9.07 6.89
CA ALA A 149 4.43 8.47 6.49
C ALA A 149 4.46 6.94 6.63
N LEU A 150 5.58 6.30 6.26
CA LEU A 150 5.80 4.88 6.44
C LEU A 150 5.78 4.48 7.94
N ALA A 151 6.53 5.20 8.79
CA ALA A 151 6.52 4.96 10.24
C ALA A 151 5.12 5.15 10.85
N ARG A 152 4.35 6.14 10.36
CA ARG A 152 2.94 6.35 10.74
C ARG A 152 2.05 5.18 10.36
N ALA A 153 2.23 4.62 9.16
CA ALA A 153 1.44 3.49 8.70
C ALA A 153 1.71 2.22 9.51
N LEU A 154 2.96 2.03 9.95
CA LEU A 154 3.41 0.84 10.67
C LEU A 154 3.22 0.89 12.19
N ILE A 155 2.98 2.07 12.78
CA ILE A 155 2.86 2.21 14.24
C ILE A 155 1.72 1.37 14.83
N THR A 156 0.68 1.07 14.05
CA THR A 156 -0.44 0.22 14.46
C THR A 156 -0.10 -1.27 14.38
N ARG A 157 0.97 -1.66 13.69
CA ARG A 157 1.33 -3.04 13.32
C ARG A 157 0.23 -3.68 12.47
N PRO A 158 -0.03 -3.13 11.28
CA PRO A 158 -1.09 -3.61 10.41
C PRO A 158 -0.77 -5.00 9.84
N ASP A 159 -1.81 -5.79 9.52
CA ASP A 159 -1.63 -7.07 8.81
C ASP A 159 -1.18 -6.84 7.36
N VAL A 160 -1.60 -5.73 6.75
CA VAL A 160 -1.23 -5.34 5.39
C VAL A 160 -0.93 -3.85 5.29
N LEU A 161 0.15 -3.52 4.58
CA LEU A 161 0.53 -2.17 4.19
C LEU A 161 0.22 -1.98 2.71
N PHE A 162 -0.71 -1.07 2.41
CA PHE A 162 -0.96 -0.61 1.05
C PHE A 162 -0.11 0.62 0.75
N ALA A 163 0.56 0.63 -0.40
CA ALA A 163 1.40 1.71 -0.87
C ALA A 163 0.96 2.15 -2.27
N ASP A 164 0.38 3.33 -2.37
CA ASP A 164 -0.05 3.91 -3.64
C ASP A 164 1.02 4.88 -4.15
N GLU A 165 1.77 4.47 -5.18
CA GLU A 165 2.88 5.22 -5.77
C GLU A 165 3.87 5.78 -4.73
N PRO A 166 4.42 4.95 -3.81
CA PRO A 166 5.14 5.45 -2.62
C PRO A 166 6.42 6.21 -2.95
N THR A 167 6.90 6.13 -4.19
CA THR A 167 8.12 6.79 -4.67
C THR A 167 7.87 7.84 -5.75
N GLY A 168 6.63 8.02 -6.20
CA GLY A 168 6.29 8.87 -7.34
C GLY A 168 6.58 10.38 -7.16
N ALA A 169 6.78 10.84 -5.92
CA ALA A 169 7.16 12.24 -5.62
C ALA A 169 8.64 12.38 -5.20
N LEU A 170 9.46 11.33 -5.37
CA LEU A 170 10.84 11.28 -4.89
C LEU A 170 11.83 11.21 -6.06
N ASP A 171 13.06 11.71 -5.83
CA ASP A 171 14.17 11.41 -6.72
C ASP A 171 14.55 9.92 -6.66
N THR A 172 15.25 9.44 -7.69
CA THR A 172 15.57 8.02 -7.86
C THR A 172 16.36 7.42 -6.67
N GLY A 173 17.31 8.19 -6.09
CA GLY A 173 18.13 7.72 -4.97
C GLY A 173 17.28 7.54 -3.72
N THR A 174 16.52 8.56 -3.37
CA THR A 174 15.61 8.56 -2.23
C THR A 174 14.48 7.52 -2.39
N GLY A 175 13.97 7.36 -3.62
CA GLY A 175 12.98 6.32 -3.93
C GLY A 175 13.50 4.91 -3.63
N ARG A 176 14.74 4.61 -4.05
CA ARG A 176 15.39 3.31 -3.75
C ARG A 176 15.55 3.06 -2.25
N GLU A 177 15.87 4.10 -1.45
CA GLU A 177 15.94 3.96 0.01
C GLU A 177 14.58 3.56 0.60
N VAL A 178 13.48 4.20 0.16
CA VAL A 178 12.12 3.88 0.63
C VAL A 178 11.71 2.46 0.22
N LEU A 179 12.00 2.05 -1.02
CA LEU A 179 11.73 0.69 -1.50
C LEU A 179 12.55 -0.34 -0.73
N GLY A 180 13.82 -0.06 -0.43
CA GLY A 180 14.67 -0.90 0.41
C GLY A 180 14.14 -1.05 1.84
N LEU A 181 13.54 0.00 2.41
CA LEU A 181 12.86 -0.09 3.70
C LEU A 181 11.64 -1.02 3.63
N LEU A 182 10.77 -0.86 2.60
CA LEU A 182 9.61 -1.72 2.39
C LEU A 182 10.03 -3.19 2.23
N ARG A 183 11.02 -3.47 1.38
CA ARG A 183 11.56 -4.82 1.20
C ARG A 183 12.08 -5.41 2.51
N GLY A 184 12.88 -4.63 3.23
CA GLY A 184 13.43 -5.06 4.51
C GLY A 184 12.38 -5.35 5.59
N MET A 185 11.21 -4.71 5.55
CA MET A 185 10.11 -5.00 6.47
C MET A 185 9.44 -6.33 6.12
N VAL A 186 9.32 -6.65 4.84
CA VAL A 186 8.82 -7.98 4.42
C VAL A 186 9.80 -9.06 4.84
N ASP A 187 11.10 -8.90 4.52
CA ASP A 187 12.11 -9.93 4.75
C ASP A 187 12.37 -10.20 6.24
N ARG A 188 12.37 -9.15 7.07
CA ARG A 188 12.75 -9.29 8.48
C ARG A 188 11.57 -9.38 9.44
N GLU A 189 10.45 -8.76 9.10
CA GLU A 189 9.31 -8.63 10.00
C GLU A 189 8.08 -9.41 9.51
N GLY A 190 8.14 -10.00 8.30
CA GLY A 190 7.02 -10.70 7.69
C GLY A 190 5.83 -9.77 7.35
N GLN A 191 6.11 -8.46 7.17
CA GLN A 191 5.06 -7.51 6.83
C GLN A 191 4.51 -7.80 5.42
N THR A 192 3.20 -7.85 5.28
CA THR A 192 2.58 -7.92 3.95
C THR A 192 2.56 -6.53 3.32
N VAL A 193 3.03 -6.41 2.08
CA VAL A 193 3.02 -5.15 1.32
C VAL A 193 2.31 -5.35 -0.01
N VAL A 194 1.35 -4.47 -0.31
CA VAL A 194 0.69 -4.35 -1.62
C VAL A 194 0.98 -2.95 -2.16
N MET A 195 1.75 -2.87 -3.22
CA MET A 195 2.18 -1.61 -3.82
C MET A 195 1.56 -1.43 -5.21
N VAL A 196 0.95 -0.29 -5.45
CA VAL A 196 0.61 0.16 -6.80
C VAL A 196 1.73 1.05 -7.30
N THR A 197 2.21 0.79 -8.50
CA THR A 197 3.23 1.60 -9.16
C THR A 197 3.16 1.46 -10.68
N HIS A 198 3.66 2.47 -11.39
CA HIS A 198 3.92 2.42 -12.83
C HIS A 198 5.42 2.28 -13.14
N ASP A 199 6.29 2.33 -12.12
CA ASP A 199 7.74 2.23 -12.27
C ASP A 199 8.20 0.75 -12.21
N PRO A 200 8.77 0.20 -13.33
CA PRO A 200 9.30 -1.16 -13.35
C PRO A 200 10.43 -1.40 -12.33
N VAL A 201 11.21 -0.36 -12.01
CA VAL A 201 12.30 -0.47 -11.03
C VAL A 201 11.72 -0.64 -9.63
N ALA A 202 10.66 0.10 -9.30
CA ALA A 202 9.96 -0.06 -8.03
C ALA A 202 9.29 -1.45 -7.93
N ALA A 203 8.66 -1.91 -9.00
CA ALA A 203 8.00 -3.22 -9.04
C ALA A 203 8.98 -4.39 -8.87
N ALA A 204 10.24 -4.24 -9.31
CA ALA A 204 11.28 -5.26 -9.16
C ALA A 204 11.68 -5.54 -7.69
N TYR A 205 11.28 -4.71 -6.73
CA TYR A 205 11.45 -5.00 -5.29
C TYR A 205 10.43 -6.00 -4.75
N ALA A 206 9.36 -6.29 -5.51
CA ALA A 206 8.31 -7.20 -5.08
C ALA A 206 8.69 -8.67 -5.33
N ASP A 207 8.07 -9.59 -4.58
CA ASP A 207 8.16 -11.03 -4.85
C ASP A 207 7.35 -11.40 -6.09
N ARG A 208 6.29 -10.63 -6.36
CA ARG A 208 5.34 -10.85 -7.45
C ARG A 208 4.82 -9.53 -8.00
N VAL A 209 4.68 -9.45 -9.32
CA VAL A 209 3.99 -8.35 -10.01
C VAL A 209 2.71 -8.88 -10.66
N VAL A 210 1.59 -8.22 -10.37
CA VAL A 210 0.28 -8.46 -10.99
C VAL A 210 0.01 -7.36 -12.00
N PHE A 211 -0.38 -7.72 -13.20
CA PHE A 211 -0.72 -6.76 -14.26
C PHE A 211 -2.23 -6.61 -14.39
N LEU A 212 -2.71 -5.37 -14.25
CA LEU A 212 -4.10 -4.99 -14.38
C LEU A 212 -4.30 -4.16 -15.65
N VAL A 213 -5.22 -4.55 -16.52
CA VAL A 213 -5.59 -3.84 -17.74
C VAL A 213 -7.11 -3.83 -17.85
N ASP A 214 -7.71 -2.68 -18.12
CA ASP A 214 -9.16 -2.50 -18.28
C ASP A 214 -9.99 -3.18 -17.16
N GLY A 215 -9.52 -3.01 -15.92
CA GLY A 215 -10.18 -3.56 -14.74
C GLY A 215 -10.03 -5.07 -14.55
N ARG A 216 -9.22 -5.77 -15.36
CA ARG A 216 -9.01 -7.23 -15.30
C ARG A 216 -7.56 -7.60 -15.04
N VAL A 217 -7.33 -8.75 -14.42
CA VAL A 217 -5.97 -9.31 -14.25
C VAL A 217 -5.51 -9.95 -15.55
N HIS A 218 -4.43 -9.43 -16.13
CA HIS A 218 -3.83 -9.91 -17.38
C HIS A 218 -2.59 -10.79 -17.20
N GLY A 219 -2.30 -11.18 -15.97
CA GLY A 219 -1.21 -12.11 -15.65
C GLY A 219 -0.33 -11.62 -14.52
N GLU A 220 0.66 -12.45 -14.21
CA GLU A 220 1.58 -12.24 -13.10
C GLU A 220 3.01 -12.57 -13.49
N LEU A 221 3.99 -11.98 -12.79
CA LEU A 221 5.42 -12.33 -12.83
C LEU A 221 5.90 -12.60 -11.40
N THR A 222 6.57 -13.72 -11.19
CA THR A 222 7.24 -14.05 -9.93
C THR A 222 8.74 -13.80 -10.05
N GLY A 223 9.36 -13.26 -9.00
CA GLY A 223 10.79 -12.91 -9.02
C GLY A 223 11.13 -11.90 -10.14
N PRO A 224 10.41 -10.76 -10.24
CA PRO A 224 10.53 -9.85 -11.37
C PRO A 224 11.89 -9.13 -11.39
N SER A 225 12.45 -8.91 -12.60
CA SER A 225 13.48 -7.89 -12.84
C SER A 225 12.84 -6.65 -13.48
N ALA A 226 13.48 -5.49 -13.34
CA ALA A 226 13.00 -4.27 -13.96
C ALA A 226 12.80 -4.41 -15.48
N ASP A 227 13.73 -5.11 -16.16
CA ASP A 227 13.68 -5.34 -17.60
C ASP A 227 12.50 -6.23 -18.00
N THR A 228 12.25 -7.33 -17.26
CA THR A 228 11.12 -8.24 -17.54
C THR A 228 9.78 -7.53 -17.31
N VAL A 229 9.70 -6.71 -16.30
CA VAL A 229 8.50 -5.89 -16.00
C VAL A 229 8.28 -4.85 -17.09
N ALA A 230 9.32 -4.08 -17.48
CA ALA A 230 9.23 -3.09 -18.53
C ALA A 230 8.81 -3.71 -19.88
N ALA A 231 9.42 -4.83 -20.27
CA ALA A 231 9.05 -5.55 -21.50
C ALA A 231 7.59 -6.04 -21.46
N ARG A 232 7.08 -6.46 -20.31
CA ARG A 232 5.68 -6.87 -20.16
C ARG A 232 4.74 -5.68 -20.26
N MET A 233 5.06 -4.55 -19.62
CA MET A 233 4.26 -3.32 -19.71
C MET A 233 4.14 -2.82 -21.13
N THR A 234 5.25 -2.73 -21.88
CA THR A 234 5.25 -2.31 -23.30
C THR A 234 4.32 -3.17 -24.16
N ARG A 235 4.28 -4.49 -23.91
CA ARG A 235 3.38 -5.40 -24.64
C ARG A 235 1.91 -5.17 -24.29
N LEU A 236 1.59 -4.84 -23.04
CA LEU A 236 0.22 -4.57 -22.59
C LEU A 236 -0.31 -3.24 -23.11
N GLU A 237 0.57 -2.24 -23.29
CA GLU A 237 0.22 -0.94 -23.85
C GLU A 237 0.09 -0.97 -25.40
N ALA A 238 0.73 -1.94 -26.06
CA ALA A 238 0.67 -2.09 -27.51
C ALA A 238 -0.58 -2.82 -28.02
N VAL A 239 -1.40 -3.41 -27.15
CA VAL A 239 -2.68 -4.01 -27.55
C VAL A 239 -3.71 -2.89 -27.60
N PRO A 240 -4.18 -2.48 -28.82
CA PRO A 240 -5.24 -1.46 -28.91
C PRO A 240 -6.52 -2.02 -28.31
N CYS A 241 -7.22 -1.15 -27.55
CA CYS A 241 -8.59 -1.39 -27.07
C CYS A 241 -9.57 -1.60 -28.23
#